data_490b85aa6acf5f49b16cecfa569efd4c
#
_entry.id   490b85aa6acf5f49b16cecfa569efd4c
#
_cell.length_a   1.000
_cell.length_b   1.000
_cell.length_c   1.000
_cell.angle_alpha   90.00
_cell.angle_beta   90.00
_cell.angle_gamma   90.00
#
_symmetry.space_group_name_H-M   'P 1'
#
loop_
_entity.id
_entity.type
_entity.pdbx_description
1 polymer ?
#
loop_
_entity_poly.entity_id
_entity_poly.type
_entity_poly.pdbx_seq_one_letter_code
_entity_poly.pdbx_strand_id
1 'polypeptide(L)'
;MAAPNAVEKGLPTNVDAERFVLGSILLDESLYVQTAGTLDSGDFSLEKHRRIFRRMGDLHSRGERIDRVTVATELQRFGELEACDGLSYLVSLDDGLPHLPNVDSYVRLVKDKAVLRNIMAVCQNMMDRCQMAEEDPDQILASAEETLLKIGQPNVL
;
A
#
# COMPACT_ATOMS: atom_id res chain seq x y z
N MET A 1 16.71 -2.91 -15.33
CA MET A 1 15.36 -2.31 -15.48
C MET A 1 14.51 -2.65 -14.26
N ALA A 2 13.82 -1.67 -13.73
CA ALA A 2 12.85 -1.93 -12.66
C ALA A 2 11.67 -2.74 -13.22
N ALA A 3 11.09 -3.63 -12.41
CA ALA A 3 9.87 -4.33 -12.80
C ALA A 3 8.72 -3.32 -12.96
N PRO A 4 7.80 -3.54 -13.92
CA PRO A 4 6.66 -2.63 -14.10
C PRO A 4 5.79 -2.60 -12.85
N ASN A 5 5.33 -1.41 -12.47
CA ASN A 5 4.44 -1.24 -11.32
C ASN A 5 2.99 -1.61 -11.69
N ALA A 6 2.09 -1.61 -10.70
CA ALA A 6 0.69 -2.00 -10.90
C ALA A 6 -0.02 -1.14 -11.95
N VAL A 7 0.29 0.15 -12.01
CA VAL A 7 -0.30 1.08 -13.00
C VAL A 7 0.15 0.69 -14.41
N GLU A 8 1.44 0.46 -14.59
CA GLU A 8 2.02 0.06 -15.89
C GLU A 8 1.48 -1.28 -16.37
N LYS A 9 1.17 -2.19 -15.45
CA LYS A 9 0.55 -3.49 -15.77
C LYS A 9 -0.95 -3.39 -16.05
N GLY A 10 -1.56 -2.20 -15.89
CA GLY A 10 -3.00 -2.02 -16.06
C GLY A 10 -3.84 -2.67 -14.95
N LEU A 11 -3.25 -2.92 -13.78
CA LEU A 11 -3.98 -3.46 -12.63
C LEU A 11 -4.84 -2.39 -11.96
N PRO A 12 -5.91 -2.78 -11.24
CA PRO A 12 -6.73 -1.81 -10.52
C PRO A 12 -5.91 -0.98 -9.52
N THR A 13 -5.95 0.34 -9.65
CA THR A 13 -5.26 1.28 -8.76
C THR A 13 -6.09 2.55 -8.59
N ASN A 14 -5.81 3.27 -7.50
CA ASN A 14 -6.29 4.65 -7.33
C ASN A 14 -5.14 5.46 -6.71
N VAL A 15 -4.24 5.95 -7.57
CA VAL A 15 -3.03 6.66 -7.15
C VAL A 15 -3.37 7.95 -6.41
N ASP A 16 -4.41 8.67 -6.82
CA ASP A 16 -4.82 9.90 -6.14
C ASP A 16 -5.30 9.62 -4.72
N ALA A 17 -6.08 8.54 -4.51
CA ALA A 17 -6.49 8.14 -3.17
C ALA A 17 -5.27 7.77 -2.31
N GLU A 18 -4.29 7.07 -2.87
CA GLU A 18 -3.03 6.76 -2.17
C GLU A 18 -2.30 8.02 -1.73
N ARG A 19 -2.16 8.99 -2.65
CA ARG A 19 -1.56 10.28 -2.34
C ARG A 19 -2.29 11.00 -1.21
N PHE A 20 -3.61 10.99 -1.25
CA PHE A 20 -4.43 11.68 -0.25
C PHE A 20 -4.38 11.00 1.12
N VAL A 21 -4.27 9.68 1.18
CA VAL A 21 -4.02 8.95 2.44
C VAL A 21 -2.69 9.43 3.04
N LEU A 22 -1.62 9.37 2.26
CA LEU A 22 -0.29 9.75 2.73
C LEU A 22 -0.23 11.24 3.08
N GLY A 23 -0.78 12.09 2.24
CA GLY A 23 -0.83 13.53 2.47
C GLY A 23 -1.62 13.89 3.72
N SER A 24 -2.74 13.22 3.97
CA SER A 24 -3.54 13.43 5.18
C SER A 24 -2.76 13.11 6.45
N ILE A 25 -2.01 12.00 6.45
CA ILE A 25 -1.16 11.62 7.59
C ILE A 25 -0.05 12.65 7.82
N LEU A 26 0.56 13.16 6.74
CA LEU A 26 1.61 14.18 6.87
C LEU A 26 1.08 15.49 7.44
N LEU A 27 -0.20 15.81 7.21
CA LEU A 27 -0.85 16.98 7.79
C LEU A 27 -1.33 16.75 9.23
N ASP A 28 -1.74 15.52 9.53
CA ASP A 28 -2.25 15.12 10.85
C ASP A 28 -1.79 13.71 11.16
N GLU A 29 -0.70 13.61 11.92
CA GLU A 29 -0.08 12.32 12.26
C GLU A 29 -0.99 11.38 13.07
N SER A 30 -2.01 11.93 13.75
CA SER A 30 -2.96 11.11 14.51
C SER A 30 -3.75 10.16 13.61
N LEU A 31 -3.83 10.44 12.31
CA LEU A 31 -4.52 9.60 11.34
C LEU A 31 -3.75 8.31 11.01
N TYR A 32 -2.46 8.23 11.38
CA TYR A 32 -1.65 7.05 11.05
C TYR A 32 -2.22 5.77 11.69
N VAL A 33 -2.60 5.82 12.97
CA VAL A 33 -3.05 4.62 13.70
C VAL A 33 -4.32 4.03 13.07
N GLN A 34 -5.32 4.88 12.78
CA GLN A 34 -6.55 4.38 12.16
C GLN A 34 -6.30 3.88 10.73
N THR A 35 -5.40 4.52 10.00
CA THR A 35 -5.02 4.06 8.65
C THR A 35 -4.33 2.70 8.71
N ALA A 36 -3.36 2.54 9.62
CA ALA A 36 -2.63 1.29 9.81
C ALA A 36 -3.51 0.14 10.31
N GLY A 37 -4.68 0.44 10.87
CA GLY A 37 -5.67 -0.56 11.23
C GLY A 37 -6.34 -1.21 10.02
N THR A 38 -6.30 -0.59 8.86
CA THR A 38 -6.91 -1.09 7.62
C THR A 38 -5.88 -1.38 6.53
N LEU A 39 -4.89 -0.51 6.36
CA LEU A 39 -3.87 -0.63 5.32
C LEU A 39 -2.52 -1.06 5.88
N ASP A 40 -1.82 -1.88 5.13
CA ASP A 40 -0.38 -2.06 5.30
C ASP A 40 0.35 -1.53 4.05
N SER A 41 1.68 -1.51 4.09
CA SER A 41 2.47 -0.94 3.00
C SER A 41 2.24 -1.65 1.66
N GLY A 42 1.95 -2.95 1.69
CA GLY A 42 1.69 -3.74 0.48
C GLY A 42 0.39 -3.38 -0.25
N ASP A 43 -0.52 -2.67 0.40
CA ASP A 43 -1.79 -2.25 -0.20
C ASP A 43 -1.63 -1.07 -1.17
N PHE A 44 -0.52 -0.35 -1.09
CA PHE A 44 -0.23 0.74 -2.03
C PHE A 44 0.30 0.18 -3.35
N SER A 45 -0.13 0.76 -4.47
CA SER A 45 0.22 0.27 -5.80
C SER A 45 1.60 0.71 -6.27
N LEU A 46 2.11 1.85 -5.79
CA LEU A 46 3.40 2.39 -6.17
C LEU A 46 4.45 2.08 -5.11
N GLU A 47 5.65 1.69 -5.55
CA GLU A 47 6.74 1.38 -4.64
C GLU A 47 7.12 2.57 -3.74
N LYS A 48 7.12 3.79 -4.30
CA LYS A 48 7.40 4.98 -3.50
C LYS A 48 6.37 5.19 -2.39
N HIS A 49 5.08 4.89 -2.64
CA HIS A 49 4.04 4.98 -1.62
C HIS A 49 4.22 3.93 -0.54
N ARG A 50 4.57 2.69 -0.93
CA ARG A 50 4.88 1.62 0.02
C ARG A 50 6.03 2.00 0.94
N ARG A 51 7.08 2.57 0.39
CA ARG A 51 8.26 3.01 1.16
C ARG A 51 7.91 4.14 2.13
N ILE A 52 7.17 5.15 1.65
CA ILE A 52 6.73 6.27 2.48
C ILE A 52 5.90 5.76 3.67
N PHE A 53 4.90 4.93 3.41
CA PHE A 53 4.04 4.39 4.48
C PHE A 53 4.83 3.53 5.47
N ARG A 54 5.76 2.73 4.97
CA ARG A 54 6.63 1.90 5.82
C ARG A 54 7.49 2.76 6.75
N ARG A 55 8.05 3.86 6.22
CA ARG A 55 8.86 4.77 7.06
C ARG A 55 8.00 5.50 8.09
N MET A 56 6.75 5.82 7.76
CA MET A 56 5.79 6.34 8.75
C MET A 56 5.59 5.36 9.89
N GLY A 57 5.47 4.08 9.58
CA GLY A 57 5.35 3.01 10.59
C GLY A 57 6.57 2.90 11.50
N ASP A 58 7.76 3.05 10.94
CA ASP A 58 9.00 3.03 11.72
C ASP A 58 9.05 4.20 12.71
N LEU A 59 8.71 5.39 12.23
CA LEU A 59 8.65 6.60 13.07
C LEU A 59 7.63 6.41 14.20
N HIS A 60 6.44 5.92 13.87
CA HIS A 60 5.39 5.68 14.86
C HIS A 60 5.84 4.68 15.93
N SER A 61 6.50 3.60 15.52
CA SER A 61 6.95 2.55 16.45
C SER A 61 7.99 3.05 17.46
N ARG A 62 8.75 4.10 17.10
CA ARG A 62 9.73 4.73 17.98
C ARG A 62 9.14 5.90 18.79
N GLY A 63 7.86 6.22 18.61
CA GLY A 63 7.21 7.36 19.27
C GLY A 63 7.64 8.71 18.70
N GLU A 64 8.19 8.74 17.48
CA GLU A 64 8.60 9.96 16.81
C GLU A 64 7.47 10.57 16.00
N ARG A 65 7.55 11.88 15.75
CA ARG A 65 6.55 12.58 14.96
C ARG A 65 6.60 12.12 13.51
N ILE A 66 5.44 12.18 12.84
CA ILE A 66 5.30 11.89 11.42
C ILE A 66 4.94 13.19 10.70
N ASP A 67 5.91 13.74 9.98
CA ASP A 67 5.72 14.93 9.12
C ASP A 67 6.67 14.82 7.93
N ARG A 68 6.61 15.80 7.04
CA ARG A 68 7.42 15.80 5.80
C ARG A 68 8.91 15.71 6.09
N VAL A 69 9.37 16.40 7.13
CA VAL A 69 10.79 16.46 7.48
C VAL A 69 11.25 15.13 8.06
N THR A 70 10.50 14.57 9.02
CA THR A 70 10.87 13.31 9.67
C THR A 70 10.81 12.15 8.67
N VAL A 71 9.80 12.11 7.81
CA VAL A 71 9.68 11.08 6.77
C VAL A 71 10.81 11.19 5.77
N ALA A 72 11.15 12.41 5.30
CA ALA A 72 12.27 12.61 4.38
C ALA A 72 13.58 12.15 5.01
N THR A 73 13.81 12.49 6.27
CA THR A 73 15.02 12.08 7.00
C THR A 73 15.11 10.56 7.13
N GLU A 74 13.98 9.91 7.44
CA GLU A 74 13.93 8.46 7.57
C GLU A 74 14.16 7.77 6.22
N LEU A 75 13.56 8.27 5.14
CA LEU A 75 13.80 7.77 3.79
C LEU A 75 15.28 7.92 3.40
N GLN A 76 15.90 9.05 3.74
CA GLN A 76 17.31 9.28 3.46
C GLN A 76 18.20 8.31 4.24
N ARG A 77 17.86 8.03 5.49
CA ARG A 77 18.58 7.07 6.32
C ARG A 77 18.62 5.67 5.70
N PHE A 78 17.55 5.27 5.02
CA PHE A 78 17.46 3.98 4.32
C PHE A 78 17.91 4.07 2.84
N GLY A 79 18.41 5.23 2.40
CA GLY A 79 18.84 5.40 1.01
C GLY A 79 17.68 5.40 0.00
N GLU A 80 16.47 5.75 0.43
CA GLU A 80 15.25 5.64 -0.37
C GLU A 80 14.67 6.99 -0.82
N LEU A 81 15.22 8.11 -0.33
CA LEU A 81 14.59 9.43 -0.59
C LEU A 81 14.53 9.75 -2.09
N GLU A 82 15.61 9.54 -2.83
CA GLU A 82 15.65 9.81 -4.27
C GLU A 82 14.70 8.87 -5.04
N ALA A 83 14.60 7.61 -4.62
CA ALA A 83 13.67 6.65 -5.23
C ALA A 83 12.20 7.02 -4.98
N CYS A 84 11.94 7.87 -3.98
CA CYS A 84 10.60 8.42 -3.68
C CYS A 84 10.43 9.83 -4.24
N ASP A 85 11.25 10.24 -5.21
CA ASP A 85 11.22 11.54 -5.88
C ASP A 85 11.50 12.73 -4.94
N GLY A 86 12.21 12.48 -3.85
CA GLY A 86 12.73 13.52 -2.96
C GLY A 86 11.69 14.24 -2.10
N LEU A 87 12.14 15.27 -1.40
CA LEU A 87 11.29 16.07 -0.53
C LEU A 87 10.14 16.75 -1.30
N SER A 88 10.39 17.16 -2.53
CA SER A 88 9.37 17.82 -3.36
C SER A 88 8.14 16.94 -3.57
N TYR A 89 8.34 15.63 -3.71
CA TYR A 89 7.22 14.69 -3.82
C TYR A 89 6.41 14.64 -2.53
N LEU A 90 7.08 14.55 -1.37
CA LEU A 90 6.40 14.55 -0.07
C LEU A 90 5.56 15.83 0.13
N VAL A 91 6.08 16.96 -0.31
CA VAL A 91 5.34 18.24 -0.25
C VAL A 91 4.11 18.21 -1.16
N SER A 92 4.20 17.54 -2.30
CA SER A 92 3.09 17.47 -3.27
C SER A 92 1.96 16.51 -2.89
N LEU A 93 2.14 15.67 -1.87
CA LEU A 93 1.17 14.62 -1.54
C LEU A 93 -0.20 15.17 -1.12
N ASP A 94 -0.25 16.38 -0.58
CA ASP A 94 -1.51 17.02 -0.20
C ASP A 94 -2.06 17.98 -1.28
N ASP A 95 -1.42 18.07 -2.44
CA ASP A 95 -1.92 18.90 -3.54
C ASP A 95 -3.28 18.39 -4.02
N GLY A 96 -4.26 19.28 -4.01
CA GLY A 96 -5.63 18.92 -4.40
C GLY A 96 -6.45 18.28 -3.28
N LEU A 97 -5.87 18.11 -2.09
CA LEU A 97 -6.59 17.55 -0.95
C LEU A 97 -7.71 18.52 -0.51
N PRO A 98 -8.95 18.03 -0.30
CA PRO A 98 -10.02 18.87 0.19
C PRO A 98 -9.69 19.53 1.53
N HIS A 99 -10.29 20.69 1.79
CA HIS A 99 -10.06 21.44 3.03
C HIS A 99 -10.35 20.63 4.30
N LEU A 100 -11.40 19.78 4.25
CA LEU A 100 -11.72 18.84 5.32
C LEU A 100 -11.68 17.42 4.74
N PRO A 101 -10.48 16.84 4.65
CA PRO A 101 -10.36 15.51 4.04
C PRO A 101 -11.00 14.42 4.90
N ASN A 102 -11.66 13.49 4.24
CA ASN A 102 -12.17 12.27 4.89
C ASN A 102 -11.21 11.12 4.56
N VAL A 103 -10.25 10.90 5.44
CA VAL A 103 -9.21 9.88 5.21
C VAL A 103 -9.82 8.48 5.07
N ASP A 104 -10.90 8.18 5.80
CA ASP A 104 -11.54 6.86 5.75
C ASP A 104 -12.05 6.53 4.35
N SER A 105 -12.58 7.51 3.62
CA SER A 105 -13.01 7.32 2.24
C SER A 105 -11.85 6.96 1.33
N TYR A 106 -10.72 7.64 1.47
CA TYR A 106 -9.53 7.38 0.67
C TYR A 106 -8.90 6.03 1.04
N VAL A 107 -8.85 5.70 2.33
CA VAL A 107 -8.37 4.40 2.81
C VAL A 107 -9.19 3.27 2.20
N ARG A 108 -10.52 3.42 2.17
CA ARG A 108 -11.40 2.42 1.55
C ARG A 108 -11.12 2.25 0.06
N LEU A 109 -10.95 3.36 -0.67
CA LEU A 109 -10.63 3.31 -2.09
C LEU A 109 -9.30 2.57 -2.34
N VAL A 110 -8.28 2.85 -1.54
CA VAL A 110 -6.99 2.16 -1.63
C VAL A 110 -7.16 0.66 -1.32
N LYS A 111 -7.87 0.33 -0.24
CA LYS A 111 -8.07 -1.07 0.17
C LYS A 111 -8.83 -1.85 -0.88
N ASP A 112 -9.90 -1.28 -1.45
CA ASP A 112 -10.70 -1.95 -2.48
C ASP A 112 -9.84 -2.33 -3.69
N LYS A 113 -8.98 -1.41 -4.14
CA LYS A 113 -8.09 -1.70 -5.28
C LYS A 113 -7.03 -2.76 -4.92
N ALA A 114 -6.50 -2.71 -3.70
CA ALA A 114 -5.55 -3.72 -3.23
C ALA A 114 -6.19 -5.11 -3.18
N VAL A 115 -7.43 -5.21 -2.69
CA VAL A 115 -8.17 -6.48 -2.65
C VAL A 115 -8.37 -7.03 -4.06
N LEU A 116 -8.75 -6.18 -5.02
CA LEU A 116 -8.91 -6.60 -6.42
C LEU A 116 -7.59 -7.14 -6.98
N ARG A 117 -6.47 -6.47 -6.74
CA ARG A 117 -5.16 -6.95 -7.19
C ARG A 117 -4.79 -8.29 -6.55
N ASN A 118 -5.10 -8.46 -5.26
CA ASN A 118 -4.81 -9.70 -4.54
C ASN A 118 -5.64 -10.87 -5.10
N ILE A 119 -6.91 -10.64 -5.40
CA ILE A 119 -7.77 -11.65 -6.04
C ILE A 119 -7.18 -12.04 -7.41
N MET A 120 -6.79 -11.06 -8.22
CA MET A 120 -6.17 -11.32 -9.52
C MET A 120 -4.90 -12.14 -9.39
N ALA A 121 -4.05 -11.83 -8.40
CA ALA A 121 -2.81 -12.55 -8.16
C ALA A 121 -3.07 -14.01 -7.78
N VAL A 122 -4.07 -14.28 -6.95
CA VAL A 122 -4.47 -15.65 -6.59
C VAL A 122 -4.95 -16.41 -7.82
N CYS A 123 -5.81 -15.79 -8.63
CA CYS A 123 -6.33 -16.42 -9.85
C CYS A 123 -5.19 -16.72 -10.83
N GLN A 124 -4.24 -15.81 -11.01
CA GLN A 124 -3.10 -16.01 -11.88
C GLN A 124 -2.21 -17.17 -11.38
N ASN A 125 -1.95 -17.19 -10.07
CA ASN A 125 -1.18 -18.27 -9.45
C ASN A 125 -1.85 -19.63 -9.64
N MET A 126 -3.18 -19.70 -9.46
CA MET A 126 -3.94 -20.93 -9.70
C MET A 126 -3.81 -21.40 -11.15
N MET A 127 -3.96 -20.48 -12.10
CA MET A 127 -3.83 -20.79 -13.53
C MET A 127 -2.44 -21.34 -13.84
N ASP A 128 -1.40 -20.69 -13.34
CA ASP A 128 -0.01 -21.10 -13.58
C ASP A 128 0.25 -22.49 -13.02
N ARG A 129 -0.19 -22.77 -11.80
CA ARG A 129 0.00 -24.08 -11.15
C ARG A 129 -0.78 -25.19 -11.87
N CYS A 130 -2.00 -24.89 -12.33
CA CYS A 130 -2.78 -25.84 -13.12
C CYS A 130 -2.09 -26.16 -14.45
N GLN A 131 -1.52 -25.16 -15.12
CA GLN A 131 -0.82 -25.33 -16.38
C GLN A 131 0.45 -26.18 -16.23
N MET A 132 1.18 -26.00 -15.12
CA MET A 132 2.38 -26.79 -14.84
C MET A 132 2.05 -28.26 -14.56
N ALA A 133 0.88 -28.52 -13.98
CA ALA A 133 0.37 -29.86 -13.69
C ALA A 133 1.33 -30.73 -12.85
N GLU A 134 2.10 -30.10 -11.95
CA GLU A 134 3.08 -30.80 -11.09
C GLU A 134 2.50 -31.17 -9.73
N GLU A 135 1.36 -30.59 -9.35
CA GLU A 135 0.73 -30.78 -8.05
C GLU A 135 -0.60 -31.50 -8.21
N ASP A 136 -1.02 -32.17 -7.13
CA ASP A 136 -2.37 -32.73 -7.04
C ASP A 136 -3.40 -31.57 -7.12
N PRO A 137 -4.46 -31.71 -7.95
CA PRO A 137 -5.50 -30.70 -8.03
C PRO A 137 -6.11 -30.29 -6.68
N ASP A 138 -6.27 -31.23 -5.76
CA ASP A 138 -6.80 -30.95 -4.42
C ASP A 138 -5.89 -30.02 -3.63
N GLN A 139 -4.58 -30.10 -3.81
CA GLN A 139 -3.62 -29.21 -3.16
C GLN A 139 -3.71 -27.80 -3.70
N ILE A 140 -3.88 -27.65 -5.02
CA ILE A 140 -4.04 -26.33 -5.64
C ILE A 140 -5.33 -25.69 -5.14
N LEU A 141 -6.43 -26.45 -5.10
CA LEU A 141 -7.72 -25.94 -4.65
C LEU A 141 -7.68 -25.52 -3.18
N ALA A 142 -7.12 -26.35 -2.30
CA ALA A 142 -7.01 -26.05 -0.88
C ALA A 142 -6.15 -24.80 -0.62
N SER A 143 -5.04 -24.65 -1.33
CA SER A 143 -4.16 -23.50 -1.24
C SER A 143 -4.87 -22.21 -1.67
N ALA A 144 -5.65 -22.26 -2.74
CA ALA A 144 -6.41 -21.13 -3.24
C ALA A 144 -7.51 -20.73 -2.25
N GLU A 145 -8.25 -21.68 -1.71
CA GLU A 145 -9.29 -21.44 -0.70
C GLU A 145 -8.72 -20.74 0.53
N GLU A 146 -7.59 -21.22 1.03
CA GLU A 146 -6.90 -20.62 2.19
C GLU A 146 -6.50 -19.17 1.90
N THR A 147 -5.90 -18.90 0.74
CA THR A 147 -5.44 -17.57 0.37
C THR A 147 -6.61 -16.61 0.18
N LEU A 148 -7.69 -17.04 -0.48
CA LEU A 148 -8.90 -16.23 -0.66
C LEU A 148 -9.57 -15.90 0.66
N LEU A 149 -9.60 -16.86 1.59
CA LEU A 149 -10.16 -16.64 2.92
C LEU A 149 -9.39 -15.55 3.66
N LYS A 150 -8.07 -15.55 3.58
CA LYS A 150 -7.22 -14.53 4.22
C LYS A 150 -7.47 -13.14 3.64
N ILE A 151 -7.68 -13.02 2.32
CA ILE A 151 -7.99 -11.74 1.67
C ILE A 151 -9.29 -11.16 2.23
N GLY A 152 -10.29 -12.00 2.50
CA GLY A 152 -11.59 -11.56 3.01
C GLY A 152 -11.61 -11.22 4.49
N GLN A 153 -10.52 -11.46 5.24
CA GLN A 153 -10.47 -11.17 6.67
C GLN A 153 -10.01 -9.74 6.93
N PRO A 154 -10.63 -9.02 7.90
CA PRO A 154 -10.13 -7.71 8.28
C PRO A 154 -8.75 -7.83 8.94
N ASN A 155 -7.94 -6.77 8.82
CA ASN A 155 -6.68 -6.70 9.53
C ASN A 155 -6.96 -6.71 11.03
N VAL A 156 -6.43 -7.72 11.72
CA VAL A 156 -6.53 -7.81 13.18
C VAL A 156 -5.25 -7.20 13.75
N LEU A 157 -5.42 -6.15 14.53
CA LEU A 157 -4.31 -5.52 15.24
C LEU A 157 -3.97 -6.34 16.49
#